data_60ea0847f5434380b79b2186c163239d
#
_entry.id   60ea0847f5434380b79b2186c163239d
#
_cell.length_a   1.000
_cell.length_b   1.000
_cell.length_c   1.000
_cell.angle_alpha   90.00
_cell.angle_beta   90.00
_cell.angle_gamma   90.00
#
_symmetry.space_group_name_H-M   'P 1'
#
loop_
_entity.id
_entity.type
_entity.pdbx_description
1 polymer ?
#
loop_
_entity_poly.entity_id
_entity_poly.type
_entity_poly.pdbx_seq_one_letter_code
_entity_poly.pdbx_strand_id
1 'polypeptide(L)'
;MRIKELDGLRGIAVLAVILYHYFPWLPITGSAYGWLGVDLFFVLSGFLITSILLGLREQEHYFTIFYSRRILRIFPPYYLALAVYILVCAVLGRLGGFGLWSPYLFYYTSLYVHDPMQVHGVMQYPPLAVVHGLGVLWSLSVEEIYYTVWAPIVRFMKEKMFAATLIAMIIAAPSLRWMWYYPGHLEYFTFYCRMDALAYGSAVALLIHHRRVSPVAWAGRDRFFDWLAVAVIPIAAVFFLIAGGSPDNHYVETVGVLLADLSFALVIYAAIRRSGGNQLWVRLLRARWLRSVGMVSYSLYLFHFPLLVVSHDLVGKLHLPRRVDALGVDLLGLVLSFAVAYGLWYGMESRILRWKDRKVPSPAHA
;
A
#
# COMPACT_ATOMS: atom_id res chain seq x y z
N MET A 1 3.42 -20.18 7.44
CA MET A 1 1.96 -20.24 7.77
C MET A 1 1.30 -18.92 7.33
N ARG A 2 0.18 -18.94 6.61
CA ARG A 2 -0.53 -17.72 6.18
C ARG A 2 -1.30 -17.14 7.37
N ILE A 3 -0.99 -15.92 7.79
CA ILE A 3 -1.67 -15.23 8.89
C ILE A 3 -2.95 -14.59 8.32
N LYS A 4 -4.11 -15.13 8.71
CA LYS A 4 -5.42 -14.73 8.17
C LYS A 4 -5.77 -13.27 8.49
N GLU A 5 -5.33 -12.78 9.63
CA GLU A 5 -5.55 -11.42 10.11
C GLU A 5 -4.90 -10.37 9.20
N LEU A 6 -3.75 -10.69 8.60
CA LEU A 6 -3.08 -9.79 7.65
C LEU A 6 -3.84 -9.67 6.33
N ASP A 7 -4.51 -10.75 5.89
CA ASP A 7 -5.42 -10.66 4.74
C ASP A 7 -6.60 -9.71 5.07
N GLY A 8 -7.12 -9.76 6.30
CA GLY A 8 -8.16 -8.84 6.77
C GLY A 8 -7.69 -7.38 6.80
N LEU A 9 -6.49 -7.12 7.31
CA LEU A 9 -5.91 -5.77 7.31
C LEU A 9 -5.72 -5.22 5.90
N ARG A 10 -5.29 -6.06 4.94
CA ARG A 10 -5.25 -5.67 3.52
C ARG A 10 -6.63 -5.33 2.96
N GLY A 11 -7.67 -6.07 3.40
CA GLY A 11 -9.05 -5.78 3.05
C GLY A 11 -9.50 -4.41 3.59
N ILE A 12 -9.19 -4.09 4.84
CA ILE A 12 -9.45 -2.77 5.43
C ILE A 12 -8.71 -1.68 4.65
N ALA A 13 -7.43 -1.87 4.35
CA ALA A 13 -6.61 -0.89 3.66
C ALA A 13 -7.18 -0.52 2.29
N VAL A 14 -7.53 -1.52 1.46
CA VAL A 14 -8.10 -1.23 0.12
C VAL A 14 -9.49 -0.63 0.20
N LEU A 15 -10.33 -1.05 1.15
CA LEU A 15 -11.65 -0.45 1.34
C LEU A 15 -11.56 1.01 1.80
N ALA A 16 -10.59 1.35 2.65
CA ALA A 16 -10.33 2.73 3.04
C ALA A 16 -9.97 3.59 1.82
N VAL A 17 -9.05 3.12 0.96
CA VAL A 17 -8.67 3.82 -0.29
C VAL A 17 -9.86 4.00 -1.22
N ILE A 18 -10.71 2.98 -1.37
CA ILE A 18 -11.93 3.06 -2.20
C ILE A 18 -12.89 4.10 -1.62
N LEU A 19 -13.14 4.07 -0.31
CA LEU A 19 -14.01 5.06 0.34
C LEU A 19 -13.53 6.49 0.11
N TYR A 20 -12.23 6.71 0.16
CA TYR A 20 -11.63 8.03 -0.10
C TYR A 20 -11.87 8.52 -1.53
N HIS A 21 -11.70 7.66 -2.54
CA HIS A 21 -11.80 8.06 -3.93
C HIS A 21 -13.24 8.07 -4.47
N TYR A 22 -14.10 7.17 -3.98
CA TYR A 22 -15.45 6.99 -4.51
C TYR A 22 -16.49 7.83 -3.77
N PHE A 23 -16.31 8.00 -2.47
CA PHE A 23 -17.32 8.64 -1.62
C PHE A 23 -16.76 9.85 -0.85
N PRO A 24 -16.03 10.79 -1.51
CA PRO A 24 -15.47 11.96 -0.83
C PRO A 24 -16.56 12.90 -0.28
N TRP A 25 -17.76 12.81 -0.82
CA TRP A 25 -18.94 13.61 -0.46
C TRP A 25 -19.71 13.05 0.76
N LEU A 26 -19.44 11.82 1.19
CA LEU A 26 -20.06 11.27 2.38
C LEU A 26 -19.51 11.98 3.63
N PRO A 27 -20.38 12.52 4.50
CA PRO A 27 -19.97 13.21 5.74
C PRO A 27 -19.51 12.20 6.81
N ILE A 28 -19.09 11.01 6.41
CA ILE A 28 -18.53 9.99 7.29
C ILE A 28 -17.07 10.36 7.50
N THR A 29 -16.69 10.61 8.73
CA THR A 29 -15.30 10.93 9.11
C THR A 29 -14.26 9.95 8.53
N GLY A 30 -14.65 8.70 8.26
CA GLY A 30 -13.78 7.69 7.67
C GLY A 30 -13.40 7.92 6.20
N SER A 31 -14.24 8.59 5.39
CA SER A 31 -13.90 8.83 3.98
C SER A 31 -12.74 9.82 3.85
N ALA A 32 -12.70 10.87 4.68
CA ALA A 32 -11.64 11.87 4.68
C ALA A 32 -10.25 11.31 5.03
N TYR A 33 -10.18 10.21 5.76
CA TYR A 33 -8.93 9.56 6.21
C TYR A 33 -8.58 8.30 5.40
N GLY A 34 -9.38 7.95 4.39
CA GLY A 34 -9.22 6.69 3.66
C GLY A 34 -7.91 6.60 2.88
N TRP A 35 -7.26 7.72 2.55
CA TRP A 35 -5.93 7.76 1.94
C TRP A 35 -4.85 7.10 2.83
N LEU A 36 -5.01 7.10 4.16
CA LEU A 36 -4.14 6.36 5.08
C LEU A 36 -4.16 4.84 4.87
N GLY A 37 -5.11 4.33 4.07
CA GLY A 37 -5.07 2.93 3.62
C GLY A 37 -3.81 2.58 2.85
N VAL A 38 -3.19 3.54 2.14
CA VAL A 38 -1.91 3.36 1.46
C VAL A 38 -0.78 3.16 2.48
N ASP A 39 -0.79 3.93 3.58
CA ASP A 39 0.18 3.79 4.65
C ASP A 39 0.08 2.43 5.34
N LEU A 40 -1.15 1.97 5.60
CA LEU A 40 -1.37 0.62 6.12
C LEU A 40 -0.81 -0.45 5.16
N PHE A 41 -0.94 -0.26 3.82
CA PHE A 41 -0.29 -1.15 2.85
C PHE A 41 1.23 -1.09 2.97
N PHE A 42 1.84 0.08 3.09
CA PHE A 42 3.29 0.19 3.25
C PHE A 42 3.80 -0.49 4.52
N VAL A 43 3.14 -0.29 5.67
CA VAL A 43 3.52 -0.97 6.91
C VAL A 43 3.36 -2.49 6.77
N LEU A 44 2.27 -2.97 6.16
CA LEU A 44 2.08 -4.40 5.86
C LEU A 44 3.15 -4.95 4.91
N SER A 45 3.52 -4.19 3.88
CA SER A 45 4.55 -4.56 2.92
C SER A 45 5.92 -4.64 3.56
N GLY A 46 6.30 -3.63 4.37
CA GLY A 46 7.54 -3.66 5.14
C GLY A 46 7.64 -4.89 6.04
N PHE A 47 6.55 -5.20 6.77
CA PHE A 47 6.49 -6.40 7.61
C PHE A 47 6.64 -7.70 6.81
N LEU A 48 5.84 -7.87 5.76
CA LEU A 48 5.82 -9.11 4.97
C LEU A 48 7.15 -9.36 4.26
N ILE A 49 7.71 -8.31 3.65
CA ILE A 49 8.98 -8.41 2.93
C ILE A 49 10.11 -8.75 3.88
N THR A 50 10.23 -8.02 4.98
CA THR A 50 11.32 -8.25 5.94
C THR A 50 11.19 -9.62 6.59
N SER A 51 9.98 -10.07 6.91
CA SER A 51 9.76 -11.43 7.44
C SER A 51 10.20 -12.52 6.44
N ILE A 52 9.91 -12.34 5.16
CA ILE A 52 10.35 -13.27 4.10
C ILE A 52 11.87 -13.25 3.98
N LEU A 53 12.48 -12.07 3.93
CA LEU A 53 13.92 -11.89 3.76
C LEU A 53 14.70 -12.45 4.96
N LEU A 54 14.23 -12.24 6.19
CA LEU A 54 14.82 -12.85 7.39
C LEU A 54 14.73 -14.38 7.35
N GLY A 55 13.61 -14.93 6.90
CA GLY A 55 13.44 -16.38 6.73
C GLY A 55 14.28 -16.99 5.60
N LEU A 56 14.68 -16.19 4.61
CA LEU A 56 15.55 -16.64 3.51
C LEU A 56 17.03 -16.37 3.74
N ARG A 57 17.37 -15.59 4.78
CA ARG A 57 18.70 -14.96 4.94
C ARG A 57 19.87 -15.91 4.74
N GLU A 58 19.78 -17.12 5.26
CA GLU A 58 20.85 -18.11 5.20
C GLU A 58 20.76 -19.05 3.98
N GLN A 59 19.76 -18.86 3.11
CA GLN A 59 19.59 -19.72 1.94
C GLN A 59 20.54 -19.32 0.80
N GLU A 60 21.04 -20.32 0.07
CA GLU A 60 21.98 -20.14 -1.04
C GLU A 60 21.38 -19.30 -2.19
N HIS A 61 20.11 -19.54 -2.52
CA HIS A 61 19.43 -18.87 -3.63
C HIS A 61 18.54 -17.70 -3.15
N TYR A 62 18.96 -16.99 -2.09
CA TYR A 62 18.22 -15.90 -1.45
C TYR A 62 17.58 -14.90 -2.41
N PHE A 63 18.39 -14.26 -3.27
CA PHE A 63 17.91 -13.25 -4.22
C PHE A 63 17.00 -13.84 -5.29
N THR A 64 17.37 -14.98 -5.86
CA THR A 64 16.57 -15.62 -6.90
C THR A 64 15.20 -16.02 -6.38
N ILE A 65 15.12 -16.63 -5.20
CA ILE A 65 13.85 -17.02 -4.59
C ILE A 65 13.01 -15.78 -4.30
N PHE A 66 13.60 -14.75 -3.68
CA PHE A 66 12.88 -13.55 -3.30
C PHE A 66 12.32 -12.81 -4.52
N TYR A 67 13.17 -12.44 -5.48
CA TYR A 67 12.75 -11.65 -6.63
C TYR A 67 11.82 -12.42 -7.57
N SER A 68 12.07 -13.71 -7.84
CA SER A 68 11.16 -14.52 -8.67
C SER A 68 9.75 -14.58 -8.07
N ARG A 69 9.63 -14.77 -6.75
CA ARG A 69 8.32 -14.80 -6.08
C ARG A 69 7.61 -13.45 -6.13
N ARG A 70 8.36 -12.34 -6.13
CA ARG A 70 7.82 -10.98 -6.24
C ARG A 70 7.37 -10.64 -7.65
N ILE A 71 8.24 -10.84 -8.63
CA ILE A 71 7.94 -10.63 -10.04
C ILE A 71 6.66 -11.36 -10.44
N LEU A 72 6.54 -12.64 -10.11
CA LEU A 72 5.36 -13.45 -10.44
C LEU A 72 4.08 -13.01 -9.72
N ARG A 73 4.18 -12.25 -8.63
CA ARG A 73 3.03 -11.73 -7.91
C ARG A 73 2.60 -10.35 -8.37
N ILE A 74 3.55 -9.47 -8.67
CA ILE A 74 3.32 -8.04 -8.87
C ILE A 74 3.25 -7.69 -10.36
N PHE A 75 4.20 -8.16 -11.17
CA PHE A 75 4.34 -7.74 -12.56
C PHE A 75 3.16 -8.13 -13.47
N PRO A 76 2.58 -9.34 -13.41
CA PRO A 76 1.53 -9.69 -14.36
C PRO A 76 0.31 -8.77 -14.30
N PRO A 77 -0.35 -8.50 -13.16
CA PRO A 77 -1.47 -7.58 -13.12
C PRO A 77 -1.04 -6.11 -13.31
N TYR A 78 0.17 -5.72 -12.89
CA TYR A 78 0.70 -4.37 -13.10
C TYR A 78 0.88 -4.05 -14.58
N TYR A 79 1.65 -4.87 -15.29
CA TYR A 79 1.90 -4.64 -16.73
C TYR A 79 0.66 -4.85 -17.58
N LEU A 80 -0.29 -5.69 -17.13
CA LEU A 80 -1.60 -5.77 -17.76
C LEU A 80 -2.35 -4.43 -17.64
N ALA A 81 -2.41 -3.86 -16.44
CA ALA A 81 -3.01 -2.54 -16.22
C ALA A 81 -2.34 -1.47 -17.08
N LEU A 82 -1.01 -1.41 -17.06
CA LEU A 82 -0.23 -0.46 -17.85
C LEU A 82 -0.45 -0.63 -19.36
N ALA A 83 -0.50 -1.86 -19.85
CA ALA A 83 -0.79 -2.16 -21.26
C ALA A 83 -2.18 -1.68 -21.66
N VAL A 84 -3.20 -1.85 -20.81
CA VAL A 84 -4.55 -1.33 -21.03
C VAL A 84 -4.53 0.21 -21.12
N TYR A 85 -3.82 0.89 -20.23
CA TYR A 85 -3.66 2.36 -20.29
C TYR A 85 -2.99 2.82 -21.58
N ILE A 86 -1.88 2.19 -21.95
CA ILE A 86 -1.15 2.51 -23.20
C ILE A 86 -2.06 2.31 -24.41
N LEU A 87 -2.79 1.19 -24.44
CA LEU A 87 -3.71 0.89 -25.54
C LEU A 87 -4.84 1.93 -25.65
N VAL A 88 -5.46 2.31 -24.51
CA VAL A 88 -6.51 3.35 -24.50
C VAL A 88 -5.96 4.67 -24.99
N CYS A 89 -4.77 5.09 -24.54
CA CYS A 89 -4.11 6.31 -25.03
C CYS A 89 -3.79 6.25 -26.52
N ALA A 90 -3.36 5.09 -27.02
CA ALA A 90 -3.08 4.90 -28.45
C ALA A 90 -4.35 5.03 -29.31
N VAL A 91 -5.45 4.37 -28.90
CA VAL A 91 -6.76 4.45 -29.60
C VAL A 91 -7.29 5.87 -29.62
N LEU A 92 -7.06 6.64 -28.55
CA LEU A 92 -7.48 8.05 -28.47
C LEU A 92 -6.53 9.02 -29.20
N GLY A 93 -5.47 8.53 -29.86
CA GLY A 93 -4.46 9.35 -30.54
C GLY A 93 -3.61 10.19 -29.56
N ARG A 94 -3.46 9.75 -28.31
CA ARG A 94 -2.83 10.50 -27.21
C ARG A 94 -1.73 9.70 -26.51
N LEU A 95 -1.00 8.87 -27.26
CA LEU A 95 -0.01 7.96 -26.72
C LEU A 95 1.15 8.68 -26.01
N GLY A 96 1.52 9.87 -26.46
CA GLY A 96 2.71 10.57 -25.93
C GLY A 96 4.02 9.88 -26.31
N GLY A 97 5.13 10.44 -25.85
CA GLY A 97 6.47 9.89 -26.06
C GLY A 97 6.88 8.87 -25.00
N PHE A 98 7.98 8.15 -25.27
CA PHE A 98 8.55 7.16 -24.32
C PHE A 98 8.85 7.75 -22.94
N GLY A 99 9.26 9.01 -22.85
CA GLY A 99 9.53 9.70 -21.59
C GLY A 99 8.32 9.74 -20.63
N LEU A 100 7.10 9.79 -21.18
CA LEU A 100 5.87 9.73 -20.37
C LEU A 100 5.67 8.37 -19.70
N TRP A 101 5.99 7.28 -20.37
CA TRP A 101 5.75 5.92 -19.92
C TRP A 101 6.91 5.30 -19.14
N SER A 102 8.13 5.78 -19.36
CA SER A 102 9.33 5.22 -18.74
C SER A 102 9.30 5.19 -17.22
N PRO A 103 8.78 6.21 -16.48
CA PRO A 103 8.68 6.14 -15.02
C PRO A 103 7.79 5.00 -14.52
N TYR A 104 6.72 4.71 -15.26
CA TYR A 104 5.81 3.61 -14.93
C TYR A 104 6.37 2.25 -15.37
N LEU A 105 6.99 2.16 -16.54
CA LEU A 105 7.61 0.94 -17.05
C LEU A 105 8.73 0.42 -16.12
N PHE A 106 9.46 1.31 -15.49
CA PHE A 106 10.63 0.98 -14.67
C PHE A 106 10.46 1.30 -13.18
N TYR A 107 9.25 1.59 -12.71
CA TYR A 107 8.93 1.83 -11.29
C TYR A 107 9.76 2.94 -10.62
N TYR A 108 10.07 4.03 -11.32
CA TYR A 108 10.82 5.13 -10.70
C TYR A 108 10.02 6.43 -10.52
N THR A 109 8.70 6.38 -10.63
CA THR A 109 7.81 7.55 -10.46
C THR A 109 8.00 8.26 -9.12
N SER A 110 8.33 7.52 -8.04
CA SER A 110 8.50 8.06 -6.69
C SER A 110 9.92 8.56 -6.36
N LEU A 111 10.85 8.55 -7.33
CA LEU A 111 12.21 9.08 -7.11
C LEU A 111 12.30 10.59 -7.33
N TYR A 112 11.31 11.20 -7.98
CA TYR A 112 11.32 12.63 -8.30
C TYR A 112 10.38 13.39 -7.36
N VAL A 113 10.84 14.55 -6.89
CA VAL A 113 10.06 15.50 -6.06
C VAL A 113 8.96 16.20 -6.86
N HIS A 114 8.85 15.93 -8.14
CA HIS A 114 7.90 16.60 -9.02
C HIS A 114 6.80 15.63 -9.42
N ASP A 115 5.57 16.13 -9.38
CA ASP A 115 4.41 15.42 -9.93
C ASP A 115 4.75 14.97 -11.36
N PRO A 116 4.78 13.66 -11.65
CA PRO A 116 5.01 13.17 -13.00
C PRO A 116 4.02 13.76 -13.99
N MET A 117 2.84 14.16 -13.52
CA MET A 117 1.82 14.83 -14.32
C MET A 117 2.17 16.28 -14.68
N GLN A 118 2.94 16.99 -13.83
CA GLN A 118 3.36 18.38 -14.12
C GLN A 118 4.65 18.48 -14.91
N VAL A 119 5.61 17.56 -14.69
CA VAL A 119 6.96 17.63 -15.30
C VAL A 119 6.95 17.49 -16.81
N HIS A 120 5.97 16.80 -17.37
CA HIS A 120 5.97 16.51 -18.82
C HIS A 120 4.87 17.23 -19.63
N GLY A 121 4.27 18.29 -19.09
CA GLY A 121 3.17 18.99 -19.79
C GLY A 121 1.96 18.09 -20.03
N VAL A 122 1.80 17.02 -19.23
CA VAL A 122 0.77 15.99 -19.37
C VAL A 122 -0.63 16.55 -19.18
N MET A 123 -0.78 17.74 -18.60
CA MET A 123 -2.05 18.49 -18.62
C MET A 123 -2.56 18.79 -20.02
N GLN A 124 -1.71 18.68 -21.07
CA GLN A 124 -2.11 18.95 -22.47
C GLN A 124 -2.47 17.70 -23.27
N TYR A 125 -2.19 16.46 -22.82
CA TYR A 125 -2.19 15.33 -23.74
C TYR A 125 -3.05 14.19 -23.27
N PRO A 126 -3.44 13.51 -22.47
CA PRO A 126 -4.55 12.55 -22.49
C PRO A 126 -5.85 13.15 -21.95
N PRO A 127 -7.01 12.51 -22.15
CA PRO A 127 -8.17 12.83 -21.34
C PRO A 127 -7.73 12.75 -19.88
N LEU A 128 -7.94 13.82 -19.13
CA LEU A 128 -7.60 13.93 -17.69
C LEU A 128 -7.83 12.62 -16.92
N ALA A 129 -8.85 11.91 -17.31
CA ALA A 129 -9.33 10.64 -16.86
C ALA A 129 -8.31 9.49 -16.86
N VAL A 130 -7.57 9.30 -17.96
CA VAL A 130 -6.63 8.18 -18.10
C VAL A 130 -5.36 8.44 -17.28
N VAL A 131 -4.92 9.71 -17.24
CA VAL A 131 -3.70 10.10 -16.52
C VAL A 131 -3.92 10.07 -15.00
N HIS A 132 -5.08 10.51 -14.54
CA HIS A 132 -5.42 10.38 -13.11
C HIS A 132 -5.41 8.93 -12.65
N GLY A 133 -5.83 7.99 -13.52
CA GLY A 133 -5.76 6.57 -13.20
C GLY A 133 -4.34 6.03 -12.96
N LEU A 134 -3.34 6.59 -13.62
CA LEU A 134 -1.93 6.26 -13.38
C LEU A 134 -1.39 6.85 -12.07
N GLY A 135 -2.05 7.89 -11.55
CA GLY A 135 -1.65 8.55 -10.31
C GLY A 135 -1.47 7.59 -9.13
N VAL A 136 -2.29 6.54 -9.02
CA VAL A 136 -2.18 5.56 -7.92
C VAL A 136 -0.94 4.67 -8.01
N LEU A 137 -0.26 4.61 -9.15
CA LEU A 137 0.89 3.72 -9.36
C LEU A 137 2.18 4.19 -8.66
N TRP A 138 2.22 5.44 -8.18
CA TRP A 138 3.38 5.95 -7.41
C TRP A 138 3.70 5.09 -6.19
N SER A 139 2.68 4.61 -5.49
CA SER A 139 2.86 3.81 -4.27
C SER A 139 3.55 2.47 -4.56
N LEU A 140 3.28 1.88 -5.73
CA LEU A 140 3.96 0.66 -6.17
C LEU A 140 5.43 0.92 -6.51
N SER A 141 5.75 2.12 -7.04
CA SER A 141 7.14 2.54 -7.23
C SER A 141 7.88 2.63 -5.90
N VAL A 142 7.25 3.20 -4.85
CA VAL A 142 7.81 3.23 -3.48
C VAL A 142 8.12 1.82 -2.99
N GLU A 143 7.19 0.89 -3.15
CA GLU A 143 7.38 -0.49 -2.73
C GLU A 143 8.50 -1.21 -3.50
N GLU A 144 8.55 -1.11 -4.83
CA GLU A 144 9.55 -1.80 -5.65
C GLU A 144 10.97 -1.27 -5.43
N ILE A 145 11.13 0.05 -5.25
CA ILE A 145 12.41 0.65 -4.85
C ILE A 145 12.84 0.07 -3.49
N TYR A 146 11.91 0.05 -2.53
CA TYR A 146 12.19 -0.51 -1.22
C TYR A 146 12.63 -1.98 -1.32
N TYR A 147 11.93 -2.82 -2.06
CA TYR A 147 12.26 -4.25 -2.21
C TYR A 147 13.64 -4.46 -2.83
N THR A 148 13.98 -3.62 -3.82
CA THR A 148 15.27 -3.69 -4.51
C THR A 148 16.43 -3.35 -3.56
N VAL A 149 16.29 -2.29 -2.77
CA VAL A 149 17.33 -1.83 -1.83
C VAL A 149 17.36 -2.66 -0.55
N TRP A 150 16.18 -3.10 -0.06
CA TRP A 150 16.06 -3.74 1.23
C TRP A 150 16.58 -5.18 1.26
N ALA A 151 16.42 -5.92 0.18
CA ALA A 151 16.92 -7.30 0.13
C ALA A 151 18.45 -7.40 0.31
N PRO A 152 19.31 -6.60 -0.36
CA PRO A 152 20.74 -6.55 -0.06
C PRO A 152 21.06 -6.13 1.37
N ILE A 153 20.34 -5.13 1.91
CA ILE A 153 20.52 -4.66 3.29
C ILE A 153 20.30 -5.80 4.28
N VAL A 154 19.17 -6.51 4.18
CA VAL A 154 18.86 -7.64 5.08
C VAL A 154 19.87 -8.78 4.92
N ARG A 155 20.36 -9.04 3.69
CA ARG A 155 21.32 -10.13 3.43
C ARG A 155 22.69 -9.87 4.05
N PHE A 156 23.23 -8.66 3.85
CA PHE A 156 24.65 -8.39 4.10
C PHE A 156 24.93 -7.60 5.37
N MET A 157 23.95 -6.81 5.86
CA MET A 157 24.18 -5.99 7.05
C MET A 157 24.09 -6.81 8.34
N LYS A 158 24.96 -6.47 9.30
CA LYS A 158 24.83 -6.97 10.68
C LYS A 158 23.53 -6.43 11.29
N GLU A 159 22.91 -7.20 12.16
CA GLU A 159 21.59 -6.90 12.73
C GLU A 159 21.53 -5.51 13.41
N LYS A 160 22.57 -5.13 14.15
CA LYS A 160 22.66 -3.78 14.77
C LYS A 160 22.62 -2.65 13.73
N MET A 161 23.33 -2.83 12.61
CA MET A 161 23.32 -1.85 11.51
C MET A 161 21.98 -1.82 10.80
N PHE A 162 21.36 -2.98 10.59
CA PHE A 162 20.02 -3.10 10.05
C PHE A 162 18.99 -2.36 10.93
N ALA A 163 19.02 -2.57 12.26
CA ALA A 163 18.17 -1.84 13.18
C ALA A 163 18.42 -0.33 13.17
N ALA A 164 19.69 0.10 13.09
CA ALA A 164 20.06 1.51 12.96
C ALA A 164 19.54 2.13 11.66
N THR A 165 19.57 1.39 10.54
CA THR A 165 18.99 1.84 9.26
C THR A 165 17.48 2.06 9.37
N LEU A 166 16.75 1.16 10.03
CA LEU A 166 15.32 1.34 10.29
C LEU A 166 15.03 2.61 11.10
N ILE A 167 15.79 2.82 12.17
CA ILE A 167 15.66 4.02 13.02
C ILE A 167 15.95 5.28 12.19
N ALA A 168 17.01 5.26 11.37
CA ALA A 168 17.35 6.37 10.50
C ALA A 168 16.23 6.69 9.50
N MET A 169 15.62 5.68 8.88
CA MET A 169 14.48 5.88 7.97
C MET A 169 13.25 6.45 8.68
N ILE A 170 12.92 5.95 9.88
CA ILE A 170 11.80 6.42 10.69
C ILE A 170 11.97 7.88 11.11
N ILE A 171 13.20 8.35 11.34
CA ILE A 171 13.49 9.74 11.68
C ILE A 171 13.60 10.61 10.44
N ALA A 172 14.28 10.13 9.40
CA ALA A 172 14.56 10.92 8.20
C ALA A 172 13.31 11.27 7.40
N ALA A 173 12.37 10.33 7.20
CA ALA A 173 11.21 10.57 6.36
C ALA A 173 10.31 11.71 6.88
N PRO A 174 9.87 11.74 8.16
CA PRO A 174 9.11 12.88 8.67
C PRO A 174 9.91 14.18 8.68
N SER A 175 11.24 14.12 8.90
CA SER A 175 12.10 15.29 8.81
C SER A 175 12.15 15.85 7.38
N LEU A 176 12.23 14.98 6.38
CA LEU A 176 12.19 15.38 4.97
C LEU A 176 10.82 15.95 4.59
N ARG A 177 9.72 15.34 5.04
CA ARG A 177 8.36 15.91 4.85
C ARG A 177 8.26 17.30 5.46
N TRP A 178 8.82 17.50 6.65
CA TRP A 178 8.83 18.81 7.29
C TRP A 178 9.65 19.84 6.50
N MET A 179 10.83 19.47 6.03
CA MET A 179 11.78 20.37 5.36
C MET A 179 11.36 20.68 3.92
N TRP A 180 10.77 19.70 3.22
CA TRP A 180 10.43 19.79 1.79
C TRP A 180 8.97 20.11 1.54
N TYR A 181 8.22 20.36 2.61
CA TYR A 181 6.81 20.73 2.47
C TYR A 181 6.66 21.90 1.49
N TYR A 182 5.90 21.66 0.43
CA TYR A 182 5.59 22.64 -0.61
C TYR A 182 4.09 22.63 -0.89
N PRO A 183 3.45 23.79 -1.08
CA PRO A 183 2.05 23.85 -1.48
C PRO A 183 1.82 23.08 -2.76
N GLY A 184 1.07 21.95 -2.68
CA GLY A 184 0.82 21.04 -3.80
C GLY A 184 1.26 19.59 -3.56
N HIS A 185 1.84 19.25 -2.39
CA HIS A 185 2.08 17.90 -1.86
C HIS A 185 2.85 16.95 -2.76
N LEU A 186 3.84 17.44 -3.48
CA LEU A 186 4.67 16.61 -4.37
C LEU A 186 5.56 15.65 -3.59
N GLU A 187 5.99 16.06 -2.39
CA GLU A 187 6.79 15.25 -1.47
C GLU A 187 6.05 14.01 -0.97
N TYR A 188 4.72 14.08 -0.81
CA TYR A 188 3.89 12.95 -0.41
C TYR A 188 4.10 11.72 -1.30
N PHE A 189 4.32 11.92 -2.59
CA PHE A 189 4.47 10.85 -3.57
C PHE A 189 5.90 10.31 -3.69
N THR A 190 6.86 10.85 -2.92
CA THR A 190 8.26 10.45 -3.05
C THR A 190 8.63 9.31 -2.10
N PHE A 191 9.53 8.45 -2.58
CA PHE A 191 10.07 7.34 -1.79
C PHE A 191 10.68 7.81 -0.46
N TYR A 192 11.46 8.89 -0.50
CA TYR A 192 12.19 9.40 0.68
C TYR A 192 11.26 9.88 1.79
N CYS A 193 10.10 10.39 1.43
CA CYS A 193 9.11 10.88 2.38
C CYS A 193 8.12 9.80 2.85
N ARG A 194 8.22 8.57 2.32
CA ARG A 194 7.30 7.45 2.65
C ARG A 194 8.00 6.20 3.14
N MET A 195 9.34 6.19 3.19
CA MET A 195 10.12 5.03 3.60
C MET A 195 9.94 4.66 5.08
N ASP A 196 9.46 5.55 5.93
CA ASP A 196 9.18 5.30 7.34
C ASP A 196 8.06 4.29 7.56
N ALA A 197 6.97 4.35 6.80
CA ALA A 197 5.89 3.38 6.88
C ALA A 197 6.39 1.94 6.63
N LEU A 198 7.22 1.75 5.59
CA LEU A 198 7.88 0.48 5.30
C LEU A 198 8.86 0.07 6.41
N ALA A 199 9.60 1.04 6.97
CA ALA A 199 10.53 0.81 8.07
C ALA A 199 9.81 0.40 9.37
N TYR A 200 8.66 1.01 9.71
CA TYR A 200 7.82 0.57 10.82
C TYR A 200 7.39 -0.89 10.68
N GLY A 201 6.92 -1.27 9.49
CA GLY A 201 6.58 -2.66 9.19
C GLY A 201 7.78 -3.61 9.35
N SER A 202 8.94 -3.20 8.85
CA SER A 202 10.18 -3.97 8.97
C SER A 202 10.66 -4.10 10.41
N ALA A 203 10.48 -3.06 11.23
CA ALA A 203 10.75 -3.12 12.66
C ALA A 203 9.84 -4.17 13.36
N VAL A 204 8.54 -4.21 13.01
CA VAL A 204 7.64 -5.25 13.50
C VAL A 204 8.13 -6.65 13.11
N ALA A 205 8.62 -6.84 11.88
CA ALA A 205 9.16 -8.13 11.44
C ALA A 205 10.39 -8.55 12.27
N LEU A 206 11.29 -7.63 12.55
CA LEU A 206 12.46 -7.86 13.39
C LEU A 206 12.06 -8.21 14.81
N LEU A 207 11.11 -7.48 15.40
CA LEU A 207 10.58 -7.76 16.75
C LEU A 207 9.95 -9.15 16.84
N ILE A 208 9.15 -9.54 15.84
CA ILE A 208 8.54 -10.89 15.79
C ILE A 208 9.60 -11.97 15.58
N HIS A 209 10.63 -11.71 14.76
CA HIS A 209 11.74 -12.63 14.59
C HIS A 209 12.45 -12.89 15.92
N HIS A 210 12.85 -11.86 16.65
CA HIS A 210 13.47 -11.99 17.99
C HIS A 210 12.59 -12.69 19.00
N ARG A 211 11.29 -12.39 19.00
CA ARG A 211 10.34 -13.05 19.89
C ARG A 211 10.29 -14.56 19.67
N ARG A 212 10.40 -15.01 18.42
CA ARG A 212 10.45 -16.44 18.08
C ARG A 212 11.75 -17.11 18.50
N VAL A 213 12.87 -16.40 18.31
CA VAL A 213 14.22 -16.92 18.65
C VAL A 213 14.45 -16.98 20.15
N SER A 214 13.93 -16.02 20.92
CA SER A 214 14.15 -15.91 22.37
C SER A 214 12.86 -15.58 23.13
N PRO A 215 11.88 -16.51 23.21
CA PRO A 215 10.56 -16.23 23.82
C PRO A 215 10.62 -15.75 25.26
N VAL A 216 11.55 -16.31 26.08
CA VAL A 216 11.72 -15.98 27.48
C VAL A 216 12.14 -14.53 27.69
N ALA A 217 13.07 -14.03 26.87
CA ALA A 217 13.52 -12.64 26.91
C ALA A 217 12.42 -11.63 26.57
N TRP A 218 11.30 -12.08 25.98
CA TRP A 218 10.17 -11.24 25.53
C TRP A 218 8.97 -11.27 26.47
N ALA A 219 8.95 -12.11 27.51
CA ALA A 219 7.77 -12.33 28.37
C ALA A 219 7.18 -11.06 29.02
N GLY A 220 8.00 -10.03 29.28
CA GLY A 220 7.53 -8.73 29.81
C GLY A 220 7.27 -7.64 28.75
N ARG A 221 7.87 -7.76 27.58
CA ARG A 221 7.84 -6.70 26.54
C ARG A 221 6.51 -6.60 25.82
N ASP A 222 5.75 -7.69 25.76
CA ASP A 222 4.41 -7.70 25.15
C ASP A 222 3.47 -6.70 25.82
N ARG A 223 3.52 -6.55 27.15
CA ARG A 223 2.74 -5.57 27.91
C ARG A 223 3.11 -4.12 27.53
N PHE A 224 4.40 -3.86 27.36
CA PHE A 224 4.86 -2.54 26.93
C PHE A 224 4.22 -2.14 25.57
N PHE A 225 4.22 -3.03 24.57
CA PHE A 225 3.58 -2.76 23.28
C PHE A 225 2.06 -2.62 23.37
N ASP A 226 1.40 -3.36 24.30
CA ASP A 226 -0.04 -3.17 24.54
C ASP A 226 -0.32 -1.78 25.13
N TRP A 227 0.44 -1.35 26.14
CA TRP A 227 0.31 0.00 26.70
C TRP A 227 0.64 1.09 25.69
N LEU A 228 1.67 0.88 24.87
CA LEU A 228 2.03 1.81 23.81
C LEU A 228 0.88 1.94 22.79
N ALA A 229 0.24 0.84 22.41
CA ALA A 229 -0.92 0.88 21.51
C ALA A 229 -2.12 1.62 22.13
N VAL A 230 -2.39 1.37 23.42
CA VAL A 230 -3.46 2.07 24.18
C VAL A 230 -3.20 3.57 24.27
N ALA A 231 -1.94 4.00 24.30
CA ALA A 231 -1.59 5.42 24.32
C ALA A 231 -1.61 6.05 22.91
N VAL A 232 -0.90 5.44 21.96
CA VAL A 232 -0.64 6.05 20.64
C VAL A 232 -1.89 6.09 19.76
N ILE A 233 -2.71 5.04 19.74
CA ILE A 233 -3.88 4.98 18.85
C ILE A 233 -4.92 6.07 19.20
N PRO A 234 -5.30 6.30 20.47
CA PRO A 234 -6.18 7.43 20.81
C PRO A 234 -5.53 8.79 20.55
N ILE A 235 -4.23 8.95 20.80
CA ILE A 235 -3.51 10.21 20.50
C ILE A 235 -3.58 10.49 18.99
N ALA A 236 -3.32 9.49 18.14
CA ALA A 236 -3.46 9.64 16.71
C ALA A 236 -4.90 10.02 16.30
N ALA A 237 -5.91 9.34 16.86
CA ALA A 237 -7.31 9.64 16.59
C ALA A 237 -7.68 11.07 16.99
N VAL A 238 -7.29 11.51 18.18
CA VAL A 238 -7.52 12.88 18.67
C VAL A 238 -6.79 13.91 17.80
N PHE A 239 -5.54 13.60 17.42
CA PHE A 239 -4.77 14.46 16.51
C PHE A 239 -5.52 14.68 15.18
N PHE A 240 -5.97 13.63 14.54
CA PHE A 240 -6.72 13.73 13.29
C PHE A 240 -8.08 14.42 13.45
N LEU A 241 -8.75 14.25 14.58
CA LEU A 241 -10.00 14.97 14.87
C LEU A 241 -9.78 16.49 14.99
N ILE A 242 -8.64 16.92 15.54
CA ILE A 242 -8.30 18.35 15.73
C ILE A 242 -7.70 18.94 14.45
N ALA A 243 -6.74 18.25 13.84
CA ALA A 243 -6.00 18.75 12.68
C ALA A 243 -6.78 18.61 11.36
N GLY A 244 -7.84 17.79 11.35
CA GLY A 244 -8.56 17.41 10.13
C GLY A 244 -7.91 16.23 9.40
N GLY A 245 -8.57 15.79 8.31
CA GLY A 245 -8.14 14.62 7.54
C GLY A 245 -7.44 14.96 6.22
N SER A 246 -7.23 16.24 5.93
CA SER A 246 -6.63 16.64 4.65
C SER A 246 -5.13 16.31 4.63
N PRO A 247 -4.63 15.58 3.63
CA PRO A 247 -3.20 15.44 3.41
C PRO A 247 -2.52 16.78 3.11
N ASP A 248 -3.30 17.81 2.71
CA ASP A 248 -2.81 19.18 2.44
C ASP A 248 -2.38 19.95 3.70
N ASN A 249 -2.59 19.39 4.86
CA ASN A 249 -2.17 19.99 6.11
C ASN A 249 -0.77 19.51 6.48
N HIS A 250 0.17 20.43 6.55
CA HIS A 250 1.58 20.15 6.89
C HIS A 250 1.77 19.31 8.16
N TYR A 251 0.97 19.59 9.21
CA TYR A 251 1.01 18.81 10.45
C TYR A 251 0.42 17.41 10.28
N VAL A 252 -0.61 17.27 9.45
CA VAL A 252 -1.22 15.96 9.14
C VAL A 252 -0.23 15.11 8.36
N GLU A 253 0.42 15.69 7.35
CA GLU A 253 1.39 14.97 6.53
C GLU A 253 2.64 14.56 7.32
N THR A 254 3.11 15.38 8.26
CA THR A 254 4.31 15.07 9.06
C THR A 254 3.99 14.27 10.31
N VAL A 255 3.30 14.88 11.27
CA VAL A 255 3.01 14.26 12.58
C VAL A 255 1.88 13.25 12.49
N GLY A 256 0.84 13.57 11.71
CA GLY A 256 -0.32 12.68 11.53
C GLY A 256 0.09 11.34 10.91
N VAL A 257 0.84 11.38 9.81
CA VAL A 257 1.35 10.18 9.16
C VAL A 257 2.24 9.36 10.08
N LEU A 258 3.17 10.00 10.80
CA LEU A 258 4.03 9.30 11.77
C LEU A 258 3.20 8.57 12.84
N LEU A 259 2.17 9.22 13.40
CA LEU A 259 1.28 8.61 14.39
C LEU A 259 0.43 7.48 13.79
N ALA A 260 -0.02 7.63 12.53
CA ALA A 260 -0.77 6.61 11.83
C ALA A 260 0.08 5.37 11.55
N ASP A 261 1.29 5.54 11.02
CA ASP A 261 2.21 4.45 10.71
C ASP A 261 2.62 3.68 11.96
N LEU A 262 2.92 4.38 13.05
CA LEU A 262 3.20 3.75 14.35
C LEU A 262 1.96 2.99 14.86
N SER A 263 0.75 3.56 14.73
CA SER A 263 -0.49 2.89 15.11
C SER A 263 -0.72 1.62 14.29
N PHE A 264 -0.50 1.67 12.98
CA PHE A 264 -0.62 0.51 12.09
C PHE A 264 0.41 -0.57 12.44
N ALA A 265 1.64 -0.20 12.74
CA ALA A 265 2.68 -1.13 13.19
C ALA A 265 2.27 -1.86 14.49
N LEU A 266 1.73 -1.12 15.46
CA LEU A 266 1.25 -1.68 16.72
C LEU A 266 0.03 -2.60 16.51
N VAL A 267 -0.89 -2.25 15.64
CA VAL A 267 -2.04 -3.09 15.26
C VAL A 267 -1.56 -4.38 14.59
N ILE A 268 -0.62 -4.30 13.65
CA ILE A 268 -0.05 -5.47 12.96
C ILE A 268 0.67 -6.38 13.98
N TYR A 269 1.50 -5.80 14.86
CA TYR A 269 2.16 -6.56 15.93
C TYR A 269 1.15 -7.29 16.82
N ALA A 270 0.11 -6.59 17.29
CA ALA A 270 -0.94 -7.15 18.11
C ALA A 270 -1.74 -8.23 17.38
N ALA A 271 -2.05 -8.05 16.09
CA ALA A 271 -2.79 -9.00 15.26
C ALA A 271 -2.01 -10.32 15.09
N ILE A 272 -0.69 -10.23 14.88
CA ILE A 272 0.18 -11.41 14.74
C ILE A 272 0.29 -12.15 16.07
N ARG A 273 0.53 -11.42 17.16
CA ARG A 273 0.68 -12.00 18.48
C ARG A 273 -0.59 -12.70 18.97
N ARG A 274 -1.75 -12.12 18.66
CA ARG A 274 -3.08 -12.65 19.03
C ARG A 274 -3.74 -13.46 17.93
N SER A 275 -2.98 -13.87 16.90
CA SER A 275 -3.52 -14.66 15.79
C SER A 275 -4.18 -15.93 16.29
N GLY A 276 -5.39 -16.22 15.80
CA GLY A 276 -6.21 -17.33 16.28
C GLY A 276 -7.01 -17.04 17.55
N GLY A 277 -6.81 -15.90 18.21
CA GLY A 277 -7.52 -15.49 19.43
C GLY A 277 -9.01 -15.25 19.25
N ASN A 278 -9.74 -15.16 20.36
CA ASN A 278 -11.20 -15.00 20.38
C ASN A 278 -11.68 -13.54 20.51
N GLN A 279 -10.76 -12.56 20.61
CA GLN A 279 -11.11 -11.15 20.68
C GLN A 279 -11.94 -10.74 19.45
N LEU A 280 -12.94 -9.91 19.64
CA LEU A 280 -13.87 -9.50 18.57
C LEU A 280 -13.13 -8.94 17.35
N TRP A 281 -12.20 -8.01 17.55
CA TRP A 281 -11.44 -7.40 16.46
C TRP A 281 -10.57 -8.40 15.69
N VAL A 282 -9.97 -9.41 16.36
CA VAL A 282 -9.22 -10.50 15.72
C VAL A 282 -10.15 -11.39 14.89
N ARG A 283 -11.34 -11.67 15.42
CA ARG A 283 -12.37 -12.44 14.70
C ARG A 283 -12.87 -11.68 13.46
N LEU A 284 -13.06 -10.36 13.57
CA LEU A 284 -13.45 -9.50 12.44
C LEU A 284 -12.39 -9.53 11.35
N LEU A 285 -11.09 -9.41 11.68
CA LEU A 285 -10.00 -9.52 10.71
C LEU A 285 -9.96 -10.88 10.00
N ARG A 286 -10.47 -11.94 10.64
CA ARG A 286 -10.59 -13.28 10.05
C ARG A 286 -11.89 -13.52 9.29
N ALA A 287 -12.80 -12.55 9.26
CA ALA A 287 -14.07 -12.69 8.55
C ALA A 287 -13.83 -13.04 7.07
N ARG A 288 -14.60 -14.01 6.54
CA ARG A 288 -14.40 -14.53 5.18
C ARG A 288 -14.50 -13.45 4.11
N TRP A 289 -15.49 -12.57 4.24
CA TRP A 289 -15.71 -11.48 3.30
C TRP A 289 -14.54 -10.51 3.26
N LEU A 290 -14.04 -10.08 4.42
CA LEU A 290 -12.94 -9.12 4.53
C LEU A 290 -11.62 -9.70 3.99
N ARG A 291 -11.36 -10.97 4.29
CA ARG A 291 -10.20 -11.70 3.73
C ARG A 291 -10.33 -11.91 2.21
N SER A 292 -11.55 -12.12 1.71
CA SER A 292 -11.79 -12.21 0.27
C SER A 292 -11.44 -10.91 -0.44
N VAL A 293 -11.85 -9.77 0.12
CA VAL A 293 -11.42 -8.45 -0.37
C VAL A 293 -9.89 -8.29 -0.28
N GLY A 294 -9.28 -8.69 0.83
CA GLY A 294 -7.83 -8.65 1.00
C GLY A 294 -7.04 -9.52 0.01
N MET A 295 -7.64 -10.62 -0.47
CA MET A 295 -7.02 -11.45 -1.51
C MET A 295 -6.91 -10.74 -2.86
N VAL A 296 -7.94 -9.99 -3.24
CA VAL A 296 -8.01 -9.26 -4.51
C VAL A 296 -7.54 -7.81 -4.38
N SER A 297 -7.06 -7.41 -3.20
CA SER A 297 -6.71 -6.01 -2.89
C SER A 297 -5.71 -5.40 -3.85
N TYR A 298 -4.81 -6.19 -4.43
CA TYR A 298 -3.81 -5.69 -5.37
C TYR A 298 -4.43 -5.26 -6.70
N SER A 299 -5.17 -6.13 -7.38
CA SER A 299 -5.89 -5.76 -8.60
C SER A 299 -6.98 -4.73 -8.32
N LEU A 300 -7.65 -4.81 -7.18
CA LEU A 300 -8.64 -3.82 -6.78
C LEU A 300 -8.01 -2.41 -6.65
N TYR A 301 -6.83 -2.32 -6.05
CA TYR A 301 -6.05 -1.08 -5.96
C TYR A 301 -5.61 -0.57 -7.34
N LEU A 302 -5.16 -1.44 -8.24
CA LEU A 302 -4.71 -1.05 -9.58
C LEU A 302 -5.83 -0.48 -10.45
N PHE A 303 -7.03 -1.04 -10.35
CA PHE A 303 -8.11 -0.77 -11.29
C PHE A 303 -9.22 0.12 -10.74
N HIS A 304 -9.29 0.40 -9.42
CA HIS A 304 -10.39 1.17 -8.86
C HIS A 304 -10.50 2.58 -9.47
N PHE A 305 -9.40 3.31 -9.52
CA PHE A 305 -9.43 4.69 -9.97
C PHE A 305 -9.71 4.83 -11.49
N PRO A 306 -9.06 4.06 -12.41
CA PRO A 306 -9.42 4.05 -13.82
C PRO A 306 -10.88 3.70 -14.06
N LEU A 307 -11.43 2.74 -13.30
CA LEU A 307 -12.82 2.34 -13.47
C LEU A 307 -13.81 3.35 -12.90
N LEU A 308 -13.43 4.11 -11.88
CA LEU A 308 -14.20 5.28 -11.43
C LEU A 308 -14.33 6.31 -12.55
N VAL A 309 -13.23 6.57 -13.24
CA VAL A 309 -13.21 7.50 -14.36
C VAL A 309 -14.07 7.02 -15.53
N VAL A 310 -13.95 5.75 -15.91
CA VAL A 310 -14.81 5.14 -16.94
C VAL A 310 -16.29 5.25 -16.54
N SER A 311 -16.60 5.04 -15.27
CA SER A 311 -17.97 5.17 -14.76
C SER A 311 -18.50 6.58 -14.88
N HIS A 312 -17.65 7.58 -14.63
CA HIS A 312 -17.99 8.99 -14.79
C HIS A 312 -18.35 9.30 -16.25
N ASP A 313 -17.57 8.82 -17.22
CA ASP A 313 -17.84 9.02 -18.64
C ASP A 313 -19.10 8.29 -19.13
N LEU A 314 -19.39 7.12 -18.58
CA LEU A 314 -20.58 6.34 -18.94
C LEU A 314 -21.87 6.94 -18.35
N VAL A 315 -21.87 7.26 -17.07
CA VAL A 315 -23.06 7.78 -16.37
C VAL A 315 -23.32 9.23 -16.78
N GLY A 316 -22.27 10.07 -16.95
CA GLY A 316 -22.41 11.45 -17.36
C GLY A 316 -23.14 11.63 -18.70
N LYS A 317 -23.07 10.65 -19.60
CA LYS A 317 -23.84 10.65 -20.87
C LYS A 317 -25.35 10.50 -20.67
N LEU A 318 -25.80 10.06 -19.49
CA LEU A 318 -27.23 9.86 -19.18
C LEU A 318 -27.93 11.16 -18.76
N HIS A 319 -27.16 12.24 -18.52
CA HIS A 319 -27.68 13.57 -18.13
C HIS A 319 -28.64 13.53 -16.92
N LEU A 320 -28.31 12.73 -15.92
CA LEU A 320 -29.13 12.55 -14.71
C LEU A 320 -29.03 13.75 -13.75
N PRO A 321 -29.96 13.94 -12.81
CA PRO A 321 -29.80 14.92 -11.75
C PRO A 321 -28.49 14.73 -10.98
N ARG A 322 -27.78 15.81 -10.66
CA ARG A 322 -26.40 15.80 -10.15
C ARG A 322 -26.12 14.82 -8.99
N ARG A 323 -27.07 14.66 -8.04
CA ARG A 323 -26.92 13.69 -6.93
C ARG A 323 -27.07 12.25 -7.36
N VAL A 324 -27.95 11.98 -8.32
CA VAL A 324 -28.19 10.63 -8.88
C VAL A 324 -27.02 10.25 -9.78
N ASP A 325 -26.50 11.22 -10.54
CA ASP A 325 -25.32 11.06 -11.38
C ASP A 325 -24.09 10.68 -10.54
N ALA A 326 -23.76 11.43 -9.48
CA ALA A 326 -22.64 11.14 -8.60
C ALA A 326 -22.75 9.74 -7.96
N LEU A 327 -23.91 9.40 -7.37
CA LEU A 327 -24.12 8.08 -6.76
C LEU A 327 -24.05 6.95 -7.80
N GLY A 328 -24.60 7.18 -8.99
CA GLY A 328 -24.55 6.22 -10.10
C GLY A 328 -23.12 5.94 -10.56
N VAL A 329 -22.30 6.99 -10.68
CA VAL A 329 -20.86 6.89 -10.99
C VAL A 329 -20.14 6.04 -9.95
N ASP A 330 -20.30 6.38 -8.67
CA ASP A 330 -19.61 5.70 -7.57
C ASP A 330 -20.00 4.22 -7.48
N LEU A 331 -21.30 3.91 -7.57
CA LEU A 331 -21.78 2.53 -7.50
C LEU A 331 -21.36 1.70 -8.72
N LEU A 332 -21.45 2.26 -9.93
CA LEU A 332 -21.02 1.58 -11.15
C LEU A 332 -19.52 1.30 -11.10
N GLY A 333 -18.71 2.31 -10.74
CA GLY A 333 -17.28 2.18 -10.60
C GLY A 333 -16.90 1.13 -9.56
N LEU A 334 -17.58 1.10 -8.42
CA LEU A 334 -17.38 0.10 -7.37
C LEU A 334 -17.66 -1.32 -7.88
N VAL A 335 -18.79 -1.52 -8.53
CA VAL A 335 -19.17 -2.84 -9.10
C VAL A 335 -18.15 -3.28 -10.14
N LEU A 336 -17.77 -2.40 -11.07
CA LEU A 336 -16.77 -2.70 -12.10
C LEU A 336 -15.41 -3.03 -11.48
N SER A 337 -14.99 -2.29 -10.46
CA SER A 337 -13.70 -2.53 -9.79
C SER A 337 -13.65 -3.89 -9.12
N PHE A 338 -14.68 -4.27 -8.40
CA PHE A 338 -14.77 -5.61 -7.82
C PHE A 338 -14.89 -6.71 -8.88
N ALA A 339 -15.67 -6.50 -9.92
CA ALA A 339 -15.83 -7.46 -11.02
C ALA A 339 -14.50 -7.72 -11.72
N VAL A 340 -13.75 -6.66 -12.06
CA VAL A 340 -12.42 -6.77 -12.68
C VAL A 340 -11.42 -7.43 -11.72
N ALA A 341 -11.37 -7.02 -10.45
CA ALA A 341 -10.44 -7.57 -9.47
C ALA A 341 -10.67 -9.07 -9.24
N TYR A 342 -11.93 -9.51 -9.07
CA TYR A 342 -12.24 -10.94 -8.95
C TYR A 342 -12.01 -11.70 -10.26
N GLY A 343 -12.35 -11.10 -11.40
CA GLY A 343 -12.09 -11.68 -12.73
C GLY A 343 -10.60 -11.94 -12.93
N LEU A 344 -9.74 -10.99 -12.62
CA LEU A 344 -8.28 -11.14 -12.69
C LEU A 344 -7.74 -12.17 -11.69
N TRP A 345 -8.29 -12.17 -10.48
CA TRP A 345 -7.91 -13.17 -9.48
C TRP A 345 -8.16 -14.60 -9.96
N TYR A 346 -9.38 -14.90 -10.40
CA TYR A 346 -9.72 -16.25 -10.84
C TYR A 346 -9.15 -16.60 -12.22
N GLY A 347 -9.08 -15.64 -13.12
CA GLY A 347 -8.60 -15.84 -14.50
C GLY A 347 -7.07 -15.96 -14.60
N MET A 348 -6.32 -15.16 -13.84
CA MET A 348 -4.86 -15.02 -14.01
C MET A 348 -4.10 -15.20 -12.69
N GLU A 349 -4.31 -14.33 -11.70
CA GLU A 349 -3.44 -14.24 -10.52
C GLU A 349 -3.36 -15.55 -9.74
N SER A 350 -4.49 -16.17 -9.42
CA SER A 350 -4.51 -17.43 -8.65
C SER A 350 -3.80 -18.57 -9.37
N ARG A 351 -3.81 -18.59 -10.72
CA ARG A 351 -3.12 -19.58 -11.53
C ARG A 351 -1.60 -19.38 -11.49
N ILE A 352 -1.15 -18.13 -11.67
CA ILE A 352 0.27 -17.76 -11.59
C ILE A 352 0.81 -18.05 -10.19
N LEU A 353 0.07 -17.71 -9.13
CA LEU A 353 0.50 -17.96 -7.76
C LEU A 353 0.60 -19.46 -7.44
N ARG A 354 -0.34 -20.28 -7.91
CA ARG A 354 -0.23 -21.75 -7.77
C ARG A 354 0.96 -22.31 -8.52
N TRP A 355 1.22 -21.83 -9.75
CA TRP A 355 2.41 -22.22 -10.52
C TRP A 355 3.70 -21.83 -9.80
N LYS A 356 3.77 -20.57 -9.31
CA LYS A 356 4.89 -20.06 -8.50
C LYS A 356 5.18 -20.96 -7.29
N ASP A 357 4.13 -21.33 -6.53
CA ASP A 357 4.31 -22.13 -5.30
C ASP A 357 4.76 -23.57 -5.58
N ARG A 358 4.58 -24.05 -6.81
CA ARG A 358 5.10 -25.36 -7.26
C ARG A 358 6.54 -25.29 -7.76
N LYS A 359 6.97 -24.18 -8.37
CA LYS A 359 8.23 -24.06 -9.10
C LYS A 359 9.31 -23.28 -8.33
N VAL A 360 8.93 -22.34 -7.48
CA VAL A 360 9.86 -21.52 -6.71
C VAL A 360 9.78 -21.94 -5.24
N PRO A 361 10.90 -22.36 -4.62
CA PRO A 361 10.92 -22.79 -3.23
C PRO A 361 10.24 -21.78 -2.30
N SER A 362 9.46 -22.28 -1.34
CA SER A 362 8.89 -21.43 -0.29
C SER A 362 9.98 -21.17 0.75
N PRO A 363 10.06 -19.95 1.33
CA PRO A 363 10.85 -19.77 2.54
C PRO A 363 10.41 -20.82 3.55
N ALA A 364 11.32 -21.65 4.01
CA ALA A 364 11.03 -22.60 5.07
C ALA A 364 10.54 -21.79 6.27
N HIS A 365 9.26 -21.95 6.60
CA HIS A 365 8.55 -21.41 7.77
C HIS A 365 9.25 -20.26 8.53
N ALA A 366 9.09 -19.04 8.01
CA ALA A 366 9.38 -17.86 8.80
C ALA A 366 8.34 -17.70 9.94
#